data_67253f4eb84114196122379183718f69
#
_entry.id   67253f4eb84114196122379183718f69
#
_cell.length_a   1.000
_cell.length_b   1.000
_cell.length_c   1.000
_cell.angle_alpha   90.00
_cell.angle_beta   90.00
_cell.angle_gamma   90.00
#
_symmetry.space_group_name_H-M   'P 1'
#
loop_
_entity.id
_entity.type
_entity.pdbx_description
1 polymer ?
#
loop_
_entity_poly.entity_id
_entity_poly.type
_entity_poly.pdbx_seq_one_letter_code
_entity_poly.pdbx_strand_id
1 'polypeptide(L)'
;MTQEMPSPGVPPLGRARLDWRDGVPCSADFGDIYFSPKGGLDEARHVFLDGIGGPEVWQGRPRFTVGELGFGTGLNVLALWDSWRRTAPADARLHVVSVEGFPLEPGDLADAHAGFPELGLLAAELRAAYPRRVPGFHRLRLDGGRVVLTLLFGPVGEMLEKLTARIDAWFLDGFAPRRNPEMWTDGVFRQLARLSAPGARVATFSAAGTVRRGLAAAGFAMAKRPGFVGKLECLAGRFDAAPVDDGDVPWYAAPPPLGPGAAVAVIGGGIAGRAAARALAGEGFHPVLFDAGDGAAQPERVLMSPRLAGPDDVYGRFMAQAFLQAEGQGGLPPASGALHLPAAAEVPRLQDFAARLGWDGGLAQSVDAKTASDLAGIKTPRGGMWYPAARFAGPATVLVS
;
A
#
# COMPACT_ATOMS: atom_id res chain seq x y z
N MET A 1 -32.79 -17.63 -11.69
CA MET A 1 -31.69 -16.96 -12.40
C MET A 1 -31.59 -15.56 -11.81
N THR A 2 -30.84 -15.42 -10.74
CA THR A 2 -30.45 -14.11 -10.17
C THR A 2 -29.34 -13.53 -11.06
N GLN A 3 -29.65 -12.45 -11.79
CA GLN A 3 -28.63 -11.66 -12.45
C GLN A 3 -27.71 -11.10 -11.37
N GLU A 4 -26.51 -11.65 -11.27
CA GLU A 4 -25.42 -10.98 -10.55
C GLU A 4 -25.19 -9.64 -11.23
N MET A 5 -25.53 -8.56 -10.53
CA MET A 5 -25.10 -7.23 -10.93
C MET A 5 -23.57 -7.21 -10.93
N PRO A 6 -22.92 -6.81 -12.04
CA PRO A 6 -21.48 -6.69 -12.04
C PRO A 6 -21.06 -5.72 -10.94
N SER A 7 -20.13 -6.14 -10.08
CA SER A 7 -19.53 -5.27 -9.09
C SER A 7 -18.96 -4.04 -9.81
N PRO A 8 -19.24 -2.82 -9.37
CA PRO A 8 -18.66 -1.64 -9.99
C PRO A 8 -17.13 -1.78 -9.97
N GLY A 9 -16.51 -1.72 -11.14
CA GLY A 9 -15.06 -1.79 -11.27
C GLY A 9 -14.42 -0.72 -10.37
N VAL A 10 -13.23 -1.02 -9.82
CA VAL A 10 -12.49 -0.05 -9.00
C VAL A 10 -12.29 1.22 -9.86
N PRO A 11 -12.80 2.38 -9.41
CA PRO A 11 -12.65 3.60 -10.19
C PRO A 11 -11.16 3.93 -10.38
N PRO A 12 -10.78 4.55 -11.50
CA PRO A 12 -9.40 4.99 -11.69
C PRO A 12 -9.00 5.94 -10.56
N LEU A 13 -7.78 5.82 -10.07
CA LEU A 13 -7.24 6.70 -9.04
C LEU A 13 -7.29 8.16 -9.50
N GLY A 14 -7.81 9.02 -8.66
CA GLY A 14 -7.69 10.45 -8.83
C GLY A 14 -6.22 10.87 -8.95
N ARG A 15 -5.94 11.90 -9.74
CA ARG A 15 -4.61 12.54 -9.75
C ARG A 15 -4.64 13.68 -8.75
N ALA A 16 -3.75 13.68 -7.77
CA ALA A 16 -3.57 14.84 -6.90
C ALA A 16 -3.15 16.06 -7.73
N ARG A 17 -3.80 17.19 -7.50
CA ARG A 17 -3.40 18.48 -8.07
C ARG A 17 -2.86 19.34 -6.93
N LEU A 18 -1.59 19.72 -7.05
CA LEU A 18 -0.90 20.51 -6.04
C LEU A 18 -0.73 21.97 -6.45
N ASP A 19 -1.00 22.85 -5.50
CA ASP A 19 -0.53 24.22 -5.47
C ASP A 19 0.55 24.35 -4.39
N TRP A 20 1.62 25.07 -4.66
CA TRP A 20 2.65 25.35 -3.67
C TRP A 20 2.49 26.75 -3.11
N ARG A 21 2.42 26.86 -1.77
CA ARG A 21 2.32 28.15 -1.07
C ARG A 21 3.40 28.23 -0.01
N ASP A 22 4.34 29.14 -0.21
CA ASP A 22 5.48 29.32 0.71
C ASP A 22 6.24 28.02 1.05
N GLY A 23 6.43 27.16 0.06
CA GLY A 23 7.08 25.86 0.21
C GLY A 23 6.21 24.75 0.84
N VAL A 24 4.93 25.00 1.04
CA VAL A 24 3.97 24.01 1.58
C VAL A 24 3.06 23.50 0.45
N PRO A 25 2.95 22.19 0.24
CA PRO A 25 2.03 21.64 -0.73
C PRO A 25 0.59 21.76 -0.24
N CYS A 26 -0.27 22.24 -1.11
CA CYS A 26 -1.72 22.39 -0.91
C CYS A 26 -2.45 21.56 -1.95
N SER A 27 -3.47 20.83 -1.56
CA SER A 27 -4.38 20.22 -2.52
C SER A 27 -5.25 21.25 -3.20
N ALA A 28 -5.18 21.36 -4.52
CA ALA A 28 -6.07 22.24 -5.28
C ALA A 28 -7.52 21.72 -5.26
N ASP A 29 -7.72 20.41 -5.16
CA ASP A 29 -9.04 19.79 -5.15
C ASP A 29 -9.77 19.96 -3.82
N PHE A 30 -9.06 19.84 -2.70
CA PHE A 30 -9.62 19.96 -1.36
C PHE A 30 -9.39 21.34 -0.74
N GLY A 31 -8.50 22.16 -1.31
CA GLY A 31 -8.13 23.48 -0.80
C GLY A 31 -7.50 23.43 0.59
N ASP A 32 -6.84 22.34 0.95
CA ASP A 32 -6.21 22.10 2.26
C ASP A 32 -4.71 21.80 2.11
N ILE A 33 -3.96 22.01 3.20
CA ILE A 33 -2.51 21.80 3.23
C ILE A 33 -2.18 20.36 3.63
N TYR A 34 -1.07 19.83 3.10
CA TYR A 34 -0.58 18.48 3.46
C TYR A 34 0.14 18.44 4.82
N PHE A 35 0.77 19.53 5.22
CA PHE A 35 1.40 19.65 6.54
C PHE A 35 1.50 21.11 6.96
N SER A 36 1.71 21.35 8.24
CA SER A 36 1.78 22.69 8.80
C SER A 36 3.00 23.48 8.32
N PRO A 37 2.85 24.72 7.85
CA PRO A 37 3.98 25.60 7.56
C PRO A 37 4.78 25.99 8.80
N LYS A 38 4.24 25.74 9.99
CA LYS A 38 4.87 26.05 11.29
C LYS A 38 5.68 24.89 11.89
N GLY A 39 6.09 23.92 11.07
CA GLY A 39 6.80 22.74 11.51
C GLY A 39 5.99 21.46 11.30
N GLY A 40 5.87 21.00 10.04
CA GLY A 40 5.10 19.79 9.71
C GLY A 40 5.59 18.54 10.41
N LEU A 41 6.90 18.37 10.54
CA LEU A 41 7.49 17.22 11.24
C LEU A 41 7.21 17.26 12.75
N ASP A 42 7.27 18.43 13.36
CA ASP A 42 6.98 18.57 14.79
C ASP A 42 5.47 18.42 15.05
N GLU A 43 4.60 18.85 14.11
CA GLU A 43 3.17 18.54 14.16
C GLU A 43 2.93 17.03 14.09
N ALA A 44 3.59 16.33 13.16
CA ALA A 44 3.47 14.88 13.03
C ALA A 44 3.90 14.16 14.33
N ARG A 45 5.00 14.57 14.93
CA ARG A 45 5.46 14.04 16.21
C ARG A 45 4.46 14.32 17.33
N HIS A 46 4.06 15.58 17.51
CA HIS A 46 3.16 16.01 18.60
C HIS A 46 1.77 15.38 18.50
N VAL A 47 1.15 15.43 17.31
CA VAL A 47 -0.22 14.96 17.13
C VAL A 47 -0.29 13.44 17.09
N PHE A 48 0.56 12.81 16.28
CA PHE A 48 0.43 11.39 16.00
C PHE A 48 1.32 10.52 16.88
N LEU A 49 2.63 10.76 16.96
CA LEU A 49 3.51 9.90 17.76
C LEU A 49 3.22 10.02 19.24
N ASP A 50 3.25 11.23 19.80
CA ASP A 50 2.90 11.46 21.20
C ASP A 50 1.42 11.16 21.47
N GLY A 51 0.56 11.38 20.45
CA GLY A 51 -0.87 11.08 20.52
C GLY A 51 -1.18 9.62 20.79
N ILE A 52 -0.43 8.71 20.22
CA ILE A 52 -0.59 7.27 20.46
C ILE A 52 0.23 6.79 21.69
N GLY A 53 1.05 7.66 22.29
CA GLY A 53 1.93 7.33 23.43
C GLY A 53 3.26 6.69 22.98
N GLY A 54 3.80 7.10 21.84
CA GLY A 54 5.12 6.65 21.40
C GLY A 54 6.26 7.45 22.02
N PRO A 55 7.45 6.83 22.24
CA PRO A 55 7.80 5.47 21.84
C PRO A 55 7.38 4.36 22.82
N GLU A 56 6.84 4.70 23.99
CA GLU A 56 6.57 3.74 25.08
C GLU A 56 5.59 2.63 24.66
N VAL A 57 4.64 2.94 23.76
CA VAL A 57 3.59 2.00 23.33
C VAL A 57 4.15 0.80 22.56
N TRP A 58 5.35 0.90 22.00
CA TRP A 58 5.98 -0.20 21.25
C TRP A 58 7.26 -0.76 21.89
N GLN A 59 7.70 -0.20 23.04
CA GLN A 59 8.88 -0.71 23.74
C GLN A 59 8.72 -2.19 24.10
N GLY A 60 9.76 -2.98 23.81
CA GLY A 60 9.78 -4.42 24.10
C GLY A 60 8.87 -5.27 23.20
N ARG A 61 8.17 -4.69 22.24
CA ARG A 61 7.30 -5.45 21.33
C ARG A 61 8.09 -5.90 20.09
N PRO A 62 8.01 -7.19 19.73
CA PRO A 62 8.70 -7.70 18.53
C PRO A 62 8.03 -7.22 17.22
N ARG A 63 6.77 -6.77 17.32
CA ARG A 63 5.99 -6.23 16.20
C ARG A 63 5.05 -5.15 16.69
N PHE A 64 4.91 -4.09 15.88
CA PHE A 64 3.92 -3.05 16.07
C PHE A 64 3.30 -2.67 14.73
N THR A 65 1.98 -2.54 14.69
CA THR A 65 1.24 -2.24 13.45
C THR A 65 0.52 -0.92 13.58
N VAL A 66 0.79 0.00 12.68
CA VAL A 66 0.15 1.31 12.60
C VAL A 66 -0.71 1.38 11.35
N GLY A 67 -1.98 1.75 11.51
CA GLY A 67 -2.87 2.12 10.41
C GLY A 67 -2.89 3.63 10.22
N GLU A 68 -2.92 4.10 9.00
CA GLU A 68 -2.99 5.51 8.67
C GLU A 68 -4.06 5.76 7.62
N LEU A 69 -4.85 6.81 7.79
CA LEU A 69 -5.75 7.33 6.77
C LEU A 69 -5.15 8.62 6.21
N GLY A 70 -4.90 8.65 4.89
CA GLY A 70 -4.25 9.77 4.22
C GLY A 70 -2.72 9.71 4.30
N PHE A 71 -2.11 8.96 3.38
CA PHE A 71 -0.64 8.91 3.27
C PHE A 71 -0.05 10.27 2.91
N GLY A 72 -0.69 11.00 2.00
CA GLY A 72 -0.27 12.33 1.56
C GLY A 72 1.18 12.33 1.08
N THR A 73 2.01 13.11 1.76
CA THR A 73 3.47 13.18 1.50
C THR A 73 4.26 12.05 2.19
N GLY A 74 3.62 11.23 3.03
CA GLY A 74 4.27 10.21 3.83
C GLY A 74 5.04 10.74 5.03
N LEU A 75 4.84 12.00 5.41
CA LEU A 75 5.60 12.64 6.50
C LEU A 75 5.39 11.95 7.84
N ASN A 76 4.15 11.54 8.17
CA ASN A 76 3.87 10.81 9.40
C ASN A 76 4.57 9.43 9.42
N VAL A 77 4.58 8.74 8.28
CA VAL A 77 5.30 7.46 8.13
C VAL A 77 6.80 7.66 8.32
N LEU A 78 7.38 8.70 7.73
CA LEU A 78 8.80 9.03 7.91
C LEU A 78 9.13 9.38 9.36
N ALA A 79 8.30 10.18 10.03
CA ALA A 79 8.46 10.53 11.43
C ALA A 79 8.37 9.30 12.35
N LEU A 80 7.40 8.41 12.09
CA LEU A 80 7.24 7.15 12.80
C LEU A 80 8.45 6.22 12.58
N TRP A 81 8.90 6.07 11.35
CA TRP A 81 10.06 5.26 11.00
C TRP A 81 11.34 5.77 11.66
N ASP A 82 11.59 7.07 11.62
CA ASP A 82 12.72 7.69 12.30
C ASP A 82 12.69 7.41 13.82
N SER A 83 11.54 7.58 14.46
CA SER A 83 11.36 7.26 15.88
C SER A 83 11.56 5.77 16.17
N TRP A 84 10.98 4.89 15.33
CA TRP A 84 11.13 3.44 15.44
C TRP A 84 12.58 2.99 15.40
N ARG A 85 13.35 3.49 14.44
CA ARG A 85 14.79 3.16 14.31
C ARG A 85 15.60 3.48 15.55
N ARG A 86 15.24 4.55 16.26
CA ARG A 86 15.97 5.03 17.44
C ARG A 86 15.54 4.33 18.72
N THR A 87 14.34 3.80 18.80
CA THR A 87 13.74 3.40 20.08
C THR A 87 13.28 1.95 20.15
N ALA A 88 13.02 1.31 19.01
CA ALA A 88 12.58 -0.08 18.97
C ALA A 88 13.76 -1.06 19.00
N PRO A 89 13.57 -2.29 19.53
CA PRO A 89 14.57 -3.35 19.44
C PRO A 89 15.05 -3.59 18.00
N ALA A 90 16.30 -3.98 17.83
CA ALA A 90 16.91 -4.12 16.50
C ALA A 90 16.24 -5.18 15.61
N ASP A 91 15.68 -6.22 16.23
CA ASP A 91 14.96 -7.33 15.58
C ASP A 91 13.45 -7.08 15.47
N ALA A 92 12.95 -6.00 16.08
CA ALA A 92 11.54 -5.66 16.02
C ALA A 92 11.13 -5.13 14.65
N ARG A 93 9.86 -5.37 14.27
CA ARG A 93 9.29 -4.98 12.98
C ARG A 93 8.14 -4.02 13.13
N LEU A 94 8.20 -2.95 12.37
CA LEU A 94 7.11 -2.00 12.18
C LEU A 94 6.34 -2.35 10.92
N HIS A 95 5.03 -2.54 11.06
CA HIS A 95 4.12 -2.60 9.94
C HIS A 95 3.30 -1.31 9.88
N VAL A 96 3.28 -0.67 8.73
CA VAL A 96 2.42 0.49 8.48
C VAL A 96 1.47 0.14 7.35
N VAL A 97 0.19 0.36 7.56
CA VAL A 97 -0.86 0.21 6.55
C VAL A 97 -1.47 1.57 6.33
N SER A 98 -1.21 2.19 5.19
CA SER A 98 -1.65 3.55 4.91
C SER A 98 -2.55 3.60 3.67
N VAL A 99 -3.70 4.27 3.78
CA VAL A 99 -4.66 4.42 2.69
C VAL A 99 -4.49 5.78 2.03
N GLU A 100 -4.50 5.80 0.69
CA GLU A 100 -4.38 7.03 -0.08
C GLU A 100 -5.29 7.00 -1.33
N GLY A 101 -6.19 7.96 -1.43
CA GLY A 101 -7.12 8.08 -2.58
C GLY A 101 -6.53 8.83 -3.77
N PHE A 102 -5.55 9.70 -3.54
CA PHE A 102 -4.96 10.60 -4.54
C PHE A 102 -3.43 10.59 -4.44
N PRO A 103 -2.77 9.46 -4.75
CA PRO A 103 -1.33 9.35 -4.60
C PRO A 103 -0.57 10.44 -5.35
N LEU A 104 0.40 11.06 -4.67
CA LEU A 104 1.28 12.07 -5.25
C LEU A 104 2.22 11.45 -6.29
N GLU A 105 2.66 12.25 -7.23
CA GLU A 105 3.71 11.84 -8.17
C GLU A 105 5.10 11.86 -7.45
N PRO A 106 6.06 11.05 -7.90
CA PRO A 106 7.39 10.98 -7.27
C PRO A 106 8.11 12.32 -7.18
N GLY A 107 7.90 13.22 -8.15
CA GLY A 107 8.44 14.58 -8.15
C GLY A 107 7.87 15.42 -7.00
N ASP A 108 6.55 15.39 -6.83
CA ASP A 108 5.87 16.11 -5.75
C ASP A 108 6.33 15.63 -4.37
N LEU A 109 6.56 14.32 -4.22
CA LEU A 109 7.12 13.77 -2.99
C LEU A 109 8.55 14.26 -2.75
N ALA A 110 9.36 14.37 -3.80
CA ALA A 110 10.73 14.87 -3.67
C ALA A 110 10.76 16.33 -3.20
N ASP A 111 9.89 17.16 -3.78
CA ASP A 111 9.76 18.57 -3.42
C ASP A 111 9.24 18.73 -1.99
N ALA A 112 8.23 17.95 -1.59
CA ALA A 112 7.69 17.98 -0.23
C ALA A 112 8.72 17.55 0.81
N HIS A 113 9.54 16.54 0.51
CA HIS A 113 10.58 16.03 1.43
C HIS A 113 11.79 16.95 1.55
N ALA A 114 12.03 17.83 0.59
CA ALA A 114 13.15 18.78 0.63
C ALA A 114 13.11 19.71 1.86
N GLY A 115 11.92 19.95 2.40
CA GLY A 115 11.73 20.72 3.63
C GLY A 115 12.18 20.02 4.93
N PHE A 116 12.55 18.72 4.87
CA PHE A 116 12.88 17.91 6.05
C PHE A 116 14.22 17.18 5.87
N PRO A 117 15.36 17.91 5.85
CA PRO A 117 16.67 17.34 5.58
C PRO A 117 17.09 16.26 6.59
N GLU A 118 16.62 16.34 7.84
CA GLU A 118 16.86 15.33 8.88
C GLU A 118 16.28 13.96 8.56
N LEU A 119 15.26 13.89 7.71
CA LEU A 119 14.66 12.65 7.20
C LEU A 119 15.20 12.24 5.83
N GLY A 120 16.18 12.95 5.28
CA GLY A 120 16.61 12.87 3.90
C GLY A 120 16.93 11.44 3.42
N LEU A 121 17.62 10.63 4.23
CA LEU A 121 17.96 9.24 3.90
C LEU A 121 16.71 8.35 3.86
N LEU A 122 15.83 8.49 4.84
CA LEU A 122 14.58 7.71 4.90
C LEU A 122 13.64 8.09 3.75
N ALA A 123 13.54 9.39 3.49
CA ALA A 123 12.74 9.93 2.40
C ALA A 123 13.28 9.47 1.02
N ALA A 124 14.59 9.37 0.84
CA ALA A 124 15.19 8.85 -0.38
C ALA A 124 14.87 7.36 -0.58
N GLU A 125 14.97 6.55 0.48
CA GLU A 125 14.60 5.12 0.44
C GLU A 125 13.11 4.94 0.15
N LEU A 126 12.23 5.70 0.81
CA LEU A 126 10.79 5.68 0.56
C LEU A 126 10.48 6.02 -0.91
N ARG A 127 11.05 7.09 -1.45
CA ARG A 127 10.84 7.48 -2.86
C ARG A 127 11.35 6.44 -3.85
N ALA A 128 12.50 5.84 -3.55
CA ALA A 128 13.05 4.77 -4.41
C ALA A 128 12.14 3.53 -4.46
N ALA A 129 11.43 3.24 -3.37
CA ALA A 129 10.50 2.13 -3.27
C ALA A 129 9.05 2.51 -3.63
N TYR A 130 8.77 3.80 -3.83
CA TYR A 130 7.39 4.28 -4.02
C TYR A 130 6.74 3.65 -5.26
N PRO A 131 5.53 3.09 -5.13
CA PRO A 131 4.95 2.30 -6.19
C PRO A 131 4.37 3.17 -7.30
N ARG A 132 4.15 2.56 -8.46
CA ARG A 132 3.38 3.18 -9.53
C ARG A 132 1.95 3.47 -9.07
N ARG A 133 1.37 4.52 -9.58
CA ARG A 133 0.01 4.96 -9.28
C ARG A 133 -1.03 4.03 -9.93
N VAL A 134 -1.20 2.87 -9.35
CA VAL A 134 -2.17 1.84 -9.75
C VAL A 134 -3.05 1.50 -8.56
N PRO A 135 -4.39 1.40 -8.71
CA PRO A 135 -5.28 1.01 -7.61
C PRO A 135 -4.90 -0.34 -7.00
N GLY A 136 -4.98 -0.46 -5.68
CA GLY A 136 -4.77 -1.72 -4.98
C GLY A 136 -3.75 -1.64 -3.85
N PHE A 137 -3.16 -2.79 -3.52
CA PHE A 137 -2.27 -2.98 -2.37
C PHE A 137 -0.81 -3.02 -2.84
N HIS A 138 0.01 -2.12 -2.34
CA HIS A 138 1.43 -2.02 -2.65
C HIS A 138 2.26 -2.22 -1.38
N ARG A 139 3.02 -3.31 -1.34
CA ARG A 139 3.82 -3.65 -0.17
C ARG A 139 5.29 -3.33 -0.40
N LEU A 140 5.82 -2.42 0.40
CA LEU A 140 7.19 -1.94 0.36
C LEU A 140 7.97 -2.50 1.56
N ARG A 141 9.21 -2.90 1.34
CA ARG A 141 10.14 -3.30 2.39
C ARG A 141 11.22 -2.23 2.52
N LEU A 142 11.27 -1.60 3.66
CA LEU A 142 12.16 -0.49 3.98
C LEU A 142 13.03 -0.86 5.18
N ASP A 143 14.11 -0.12 5.38
CA ASP A 143 15.05 -0.34 6.50
C ASP A 143 15.56 -1.80 6.58
N GLY A 144 15.97 -2.35 5.46
CA GLY A 144 16.39 -3.77 5.41
C GLY A 144 15.30 -4.76 5.78
N GLY A 145 14.02 -4.38 5.70
CA GLY A 145 12.86 -5.20 6.07
C GLY A 145 12.38 -5.03 7.51
N ARG A 146 12.99 -4.14 8.30
CA ARG A 146 12.49 -3.78 9.63
C ARG A 146 11.21 -2.95 9.58
N VAL A 147 10.99 -2.23 8.48
CA VAL A 147 9.77 -1.48 8.22
C VAL A 147 9.08 -2.04 6.98
N VAL A 148 7.84 -2.44 7.13
CA VAL A 148 6.98 -2.91 6.05
C VAL A 148 5.85 -1.91 5.90
N LEU A 149 5.83 -1.18 4.78
CA LEU A 149 4.77 -0.23 4.46
C LEU A 149 3.85 -0.86 3.40
N THR A 150 2.57 -0.98 3.72
CA THR A 150 1.53 -1.37 2.77
C THR A 150 0.69 -0.16 2.42
N LEU A 151 0.87 0.37 1.21
CA LEU A 151 0.05 1.46 0.67
C LEU A 151 -1.18 0.88 -0.02
N LEU A 152 -2.34 1.36 0.36
CA LEU A 152 -3.63 1.01 -0.21
C LEU A 152 -4.11 2.17 -1.07
N PHE A 153 -3.91 2.08 -2.38
CA PHE A 153 -4.34 3.12 -3.31
C PHE A 153 -5.80 2.92 -3.72
N GLY A 154 -6.67 3.81 -3.29
CA GLY A 154 -8.10 3.79 -3.57
C GLY A 154 -8.95 4.49 -2.52
N PRO A 155 -10.28 4.50 -2.71
CA PRO A 155 -11.21 5.09 -1.74
C PRO A 155 -11.11 4.41 -0.37
N VAL A 156 -11.05 5.20 0.69
CA VAL A 156 -10.79 4.71 2.06
C VAL A 156 -11.74 3.60 2.51
N GLY A 157 -13.04 3.77 2.28
CA GLY A 157 -14.06 2.77 2.68
C GLY A 157 -13.80 1.41 2.01
N GLU A 158 -13.64 1.41 0.68
CA GLU A 158 -13.39 0.19 -0.10
C GLU A 158 -12.07 -0.49 0.28
N MET A 159 -11.01 0.29 0.52
CA MET A 159 -9.70 -0.25 0.86
C MET A 159 -9.73 -0.90 2.25
N LEU A 160 -10.36 -0.25 3.22
CA LEU A 160 -10.48 -0.81 4.56
C LEU A 160 -11.37 -2.08 4.58
N GLU A 161 -12.46 -2.15 3.81
CA GLU A 161 -13.30 -3.35 3.69
C GLU A 161 -12.53 -4.57 3.19
N LYS A 162 -11.61 -4.37 2.25
CA LYS A 162 -10.76 -5.42 1.67
C LYS A 162 -9.58 -5.82 2.57
N LEU A 163 -9.30 -5.05 3.62
CA LEU A 163 -8.18 -5.28 4.51
C LEU A 163 -8.54 -6.26 5.62
N THR A 164 -7.66 -7.23 5.87
CA THR A 164 -7.64 -8.05 7.08
C THR A 164 -6.35 -7.77 7.82
N ALA A 165 -6.46 -7.18 9.00
CA ALA A 165 -5.32 -6.79 9.84
C ALA A 165 -5.73 -6.68 11.30
N ARG A 166 -4.73 -6.61 12.19
CA ARG A 166 -4.88 -6.19 13.59
C ARG A 166 -3.96 -5.00 13.80
N ILE A 167 -4.55 -3.82 13.98
CA ILE A 167 -3.87 -2.53 14.08
C ILE A 167 -3.71 -2.15 15.54
N ASP A 168 -2.48 -1.88 15.97
CA ASP A 168 -2.15 -1.48 17.35
C ASP A 168 -2.33 0.02 17.59
N ALA A 169 -2.17 0.83 16.53
CA ALA A 169 -2.39 2.28 16.62
C ALA A 169 -2.85 2.86 15.29
N TRP A 170 -3.65 3.93 15.34
CA TRP A 170 -4.19 4.64 14.19
C TRP A 170 -3.74 6.09 14.15
N PHE A 171 -3.27 6.51 12.98
CA PHE A 171 -3.11 7.91 12.59
C PHE A 171 -4.28 8.28 11.68
N LEU A 172 -5.23 9.06 12.20
CA LEU A 172 -6.35 9.53 11.40
C LEU A 172 -6.00 10.93 10.89
N ASP A 173 -5.32 10.91 9.76
CA ASP A 173 -4.92 12.10 9.02
C ASP A 173 -5.76 12.24 7.74
N GLY A 174 -5.40 13.18 6.91
CA GLY A 174 -6.13 13.55 5.72
C GLY A 174 -6.72 14.94 5.83
N PHE A 175 -7.42 15.38 4.79
CA PHE A 175 -7.98 16.74 4.77
C PHE A 175 -9.13 16.90 5.77
N ALA A 176 -9.31 18.15 6.23
CA ALA A 176 -10.30 18.49 7.26
C ALA A 176 -11.69 17.91 6.94
N PRO A 177 -12.47 17.45 7.94
CA PRO A 177 -13.76 16.79 7.72
C PRO A 177 -14.76 17.54 6.86
N ARG A 178 -14.70 18.87 6.85
CA ARG A 178 -15.53 19.71 5.97
C ARG A 178 -15.07 19.73 4.52
N ARG A 179 -13.81 19.39 4.24
CA ARG A 179 -13.20 19.40 2.90
C ARG A 179 -13.21 18.03 2.26
N ASN A 180 -13.04 16.97 3.07
CA ASN A 180 -13.06 15.59 2.63
C ASN A 180 -13.94 14.74 3.58
N PRO A 181 -15.27 14.88 3.52
CA PRO A 181 -16.17 14.19 4.45
C PRO A 181 -16.16 12.67 4.32
N GLU A 182 -15.78 12.13 3.15
CA GLU A 182 -15.77 10.69 2.89
C GLU A 182 -14.81 9.91 3.79
N MET A 183 -13.72 10.52 4.24
CA MET A 183 -12.78 9.92 5.17
C MET A 183 -13.30 9.83 6.61
N TRP A 184 -14.38 10.55 6.95
CA TRP A 184 -14.85 10.74 8.32
C TRP A 184 -16.28 10.22 8.54
N THR A 185 -16.64 9.18 7.81
CA THR A 185 -17.98 8.56 7.89
C THR A 185 -18.06 7.50 8.97
N ASP A 186 -19.28 7.22 9.46
CA ASP A 186 -19.53 6.11 10.39
C ASP A 186 -19.10 4.77 9.80
N GLY A 187 -19.18 4.59 8.48
CA GLY A 187 -18.67 3.41 7.76
C GLY A 187 -17.17 3.23 7.98
N VAL A 188 -16.39 4.29 7.79
CA VAL A 188 -14.95 4.27 8.03
C VAL A 188 -14.66 3.97 9.50
N PHE A 189 -15.34 4.61 10.45
CA PHE A 189 -15.11 4.37 11.88
C PHE A 189 -15.44 2.94 12.32
N ARG A 190 -16.47 2.31 11.73
CA ARG A 190 -16.73 0.87 11.94
C ARG A 190 -15.61 -0.01 11.42
N GLN A 191 -15.02 0.32 10.27
CA GLN A 191 -13.86 -0.43 9.75
C GLN A 191 -12.63 -0.24 10.63
N LEU A 192 -12.39 0.96 11.16
CA LEU A 192 -11.31 1.16 12.15
C LEU A 192 -11.51 0.26 13.38
N ALA A 193 -12.74 0.20 13.91
CA ALA A 193 -13.05 -0.67 15.06
C ALA A 193 -12.81 -2.15 14.73
N ARG A 194 -13.29 -2.63 13.57
CA ARG A 194 -13.10 -4.02 13.11
C ARG A 194 -11.63 -4.42 13.02
N LEU A 195 -10.80 -3.50 12.53
CA LEU A 195 -9.37 -3.72 12.31
C LEU A 195 -8.52 -3.48 13.57
N SER A 196 -9.06 -2.88 14.61
CA SER A 196 -8.31 -2.54 15.82
C SER A 196 -8.00 -3.77 16.68
N ALA A 197 -6.77 -3.83 17.17
CA ALA A 197 -6.43 -4.72 18.27
C ALA A 197 -7.08 -4.23 19.58
N PRO A 198 -7.34 -5.11 20.57
CA PRO A 198 -7.77 -4.68 21.90
C PRO A 198 -6.81 -3.63 22.47
N GLY A 199 -7.34 -2.50 22.90
CA GLY A 199 -6.54 -1.40 23.43
C GLY A 199 -5.77 -0.59 22.41
N ALA A 200 -6.06 -0.75 21.11
CA ALA A 200 -5.43 0.02 20.03
C ALA A 200 -5.53 1.53 20.29
N ARG A 201 -4.43 2.24 20.07
CA ARG A 201 -4.37 3.70 20.23
C ARG A 201 -4.90 4.41 19.00
N VAL A 202 -5.36 5.64 19.14
CA VAL A 202 -5.78 6.47 18.02
C VAL A 202 -5.40 7.92 18.27
N ALA A 203 -4.91 8.59 17.23
CA ALA A 203 -4.60 10.02 17.26
C ALA A 203 -5.08 10.70 15.98
N THR A 204 -5.53 11.94 16.09
CA THR A 204 -5.95 12.78 14.97
C THR A 204 -5.77 14.26 15.28
N PHE A 205 -5.41 15.02 14.25
CA PHE A 205 -5.34 16.49 14.34
C PHE A 205 -6.75 17.14 14.49
N SER A 206 -7.80 16.41 14.10
CA SER A 206 -9.16 16.95 14.05
C SER A 206 -9.82 16.88 15.43
N ALA A 207 -10.16 18.04 16.01
CA ALA A 207 -10.97 18.15 17.22
C ALA A 207 -12.49 18.26 16.93
N ALA A 208 -12.93 18.04 15.69
CA ALA A 208 -14.32 18.17 15.29
C ALA A 208 -15.24 17.26 16.13
N GLY A 209 -16.34 17.82 16.63
CA GLY A 209 -17.31 17.09 17.45
C GLY A 209 -17.94 15.88 16.75
N THR A 210 -18.10 15.96 15.41
CA THR A 210 -18.58 14.83 14.59
C THR A 210 -17.59 13.67 14.60
N VAL A 211 -16.30 13.94 14.43
CA VAL A 211 -15.23 12.92 14.48
C VAL A 211 -15.18 12.29 15.86
N ARG A 212 -15.16 13.09 16.92
CA ARG A 212 -15.13 12.58 18.28
C ARG A 212 -16.33 11.69 18.62
N ARG A 213 -17.55 12.11 18.23
CA ARG A 213 -18.76 11.30 18.47
C ARG A 213 -18.79 10.04 17.64
N GLY A 214 -18.40 10.10 16.35
CA GLY A 214 -18.35 8.94 15.46
C GLY A 214 -17.35 7.88 15.97
N LEU A 215 -16.16 8.28 16.36
CA LEU A 215 -15.17 7.38 16.96
C LEU A 215 -15.66 6.80 18.30
N ALA A 216 -16.31 7.60 19.14
CA ALA A 216 -16.90 7.11 20.39
C ALA A 216 -18.01 6.08 20.13
N ALA A 217 -18.86 6.31 19.15
CA ALA A 217 -19.91 5.36 18.74
C ALA A 217 -19.32 4.04 18.18
N ALA A 218 -18.12 4.10 17.60
CA ALA A 218 -17.37 2.93 17.13
C ALA A 218 -16.55 2.23 18.23
N GLY A 219 -16.61 2.71 19.49
CA GLY A 219 -15.97 2.05 20.62
C GLY A 219 -14.61 2.62 21.03
N PHE A 220 -14.23 3.80 20.53
CA PHE A 220 -13.00 4.48 20.94
C PHE A 220 -13.27 5.48 22.08
N ALA A 221 -12.58 5.37 23.19
CA ALA A 221 -12.59 6.35 24.26
C ALA A 221 -11.67 7.53 23.87
N MET A 222 -12.26 8.65 23.44
CA MET A 222 -11.55 9.80 22.90
C MET A 222 -11.40 10.92 23.92
N ALA A 223 -10.19 11.47 24.06
CA ALA A 223 -9.86 12.62 24.89
C ALA A 223 -9.26 13.76 24.04
N LYS A 224 -9.52 14.99 24.48
CA LYS A 224 -8.88 16.19 23.92
C LYS A 224 -7.46 16.33 24.48
N ARG A 225 -6.55 16.75 23.62
CA ARG A 225 -5.17 17.11 23.96
C ARG A 225 -4.87 18.51 23.40
N PRO A 226 -3.86 19.20 23.93
CA PRO A 226 -3.37 20.43 23.33
C PRO A 226 -3.02 20.20 21.87
N GLY A 227 -3.49 21.09 20.98
CA GLY A 227 -3.14 21.04 19.55
C GLY A 227 -1.73 21.57 19.29
N PHE A 228 -1.27 21.40 18.06
CA PHE A 228 0.01 21.97 17.62
C PHE A 228 -0.17 23.43 17.20
N VAL A 229 0.84 24.22 17.35
CA VAL A 229 0.95 25.68 17.12
C VAL A 229 -0.19 26.31 16.28
N GLY A 230 -1.09 27.04 16.97
CA GLY A 230 -2.24 27.72 16.35
C GLY A 230 -3.52 26.88 16.27
N LYS A 231 -3.48 25.60 16.60
CA LYS A 231 -4.65 24.73 16.83
C LYS A 231 -4.84 24.55 18.34
N LEU A 232 -6.04 24.86 18.85
CA LEU A 232 -6.31 24.77 20.29
C LEU A 232 -6.27 23.32 20.80
N GLU A 233 -6.79 22.38 20.01
CA GLU A 233 -6.99 21.00 20.43
C GLU A 233 -6.75 20.03 19.27
N CYS A 234 -6.30 18.82 19.62
CA CYS A 234 -6.33 17.60 18.81
C CYS A 234 -6.99 16.49 19.65
N LEU A 235 -7.21 15.32 19.08
CA LEU A 235 -7.79 14.18 19.79
C LEU A 235 -6.81 13.00 19.83
N ALA A 236 -6.80 12.31 20.97
CA ALA A 236 -6.20 10.99 21.09
C ALA A 236 -7.14 10.09 21.91
N GLY A 237 -6.97 8.78 21.77
CA GLY A 237 -7.84 7.85 22.46
C GLY A 237 -7.36 6.40 22.37
N ARG A 238 -8.24 5.52 22.82
CA ARG A 238 -8.01 4.09 22.83
C ARG A 238 -9.28 3.33 22.43
N PHE A 239 -9.12 2.23 21.76
CA PHE A 239 -10.20 1.30 21.47
C PHE A 239 -10.48 0.47 22.72
N ASP A 240 -11.64 0.66 23.33
CA ASP A 240 -12.06 0.01 24.59
C ASP A 240 -13.18 -1.01 24.38
N ALA A 241 -13.78 -1.09 23.20
CA ALA A 241 -14.79 -2.09 22.91
C ALA A 241 -14.17 -3.49 22.73
N ALA A 242 -14.98 -4.52 22.94
CA ALA A 242 -14.58 -5.87 22.56
C ALA A 242 -14.34 -5.92 21.04
N PRO A 243 -13.37 -6.71 20.57
CA PRO A 243 -13.17 -6.92 19.12
C PRO A 243 -14.47 -7.35 18.48
N VAL A 244 -14.78 -6.78 17.34
CA VAL A 244 -15.92 -7.23 16.54
C VAL A 244 -15.62 -8.65 16.09
N ASP A 245 -16.43 -9.59 16.53
CA ASP A 245 -16.39 -10.96 16.04
C ASP A 245 -17.04 -10.96 14.65
N ASP A 246 -16.29 -11.28 13.59
CA ASP A 246 -16.78 -11.33 12.21
C ASP A 246 -17.74 -12.53 12.00
N GLY A 247 -18.20 -13.17 13.08
CA GLY A 247 -19.10 -14.32 13.07
C GLY A 247 -18.36 -15.56 12.57
N ASP A 248 -17.82 -16.33 13.48
CA ASP A 248 -17.14 -17.59 13.17
C ASP A 248 -18.09 -18.55 12.43
N VAL A 249 -17.98 -18.57 11.12
CA VAL A 249 -18.37 -19.72 10.34
C VAL A 249 -17.21 -20.71 10.48
N PRO A 250 -17.35 -21.85 11.17
CA PRO A 250 -16.23 -22.70 11.57
C PRO A 250 -15.34 -23.16 10.39
N TRP A 251 -15.89 -23.27 9.20
CA TRP A 251 -15.16 -23.62 7.96
C TRP A 251 -14.47 -22.42 7.30
N TYR A 252 -14.71 -21.20 7.81
CA TYR A 252 -14.08 -19.95 7.33
C TYR A 252 -13.11 -19.35 8.34
N ALA A 253 -13.06 -19.92 9.54
CA ALA A 253 -12.16 -19.43 10.59
C ALA A 253 -10.73 -19.49 10.09
N ALA A 254 -10.07 -18.33 10.05
CA ALA A 254 -8.65 -18.27 9.76
C ALA A 254 -7.90 -19.03 10.88
N PRO A 255 -6.93 -19.87 10.55
CA PRO A 255 -6.12 -20.51 11.59
C PRO A 255 -5.40 -19.43 12.42
N PRO A 256 -5.08 -19.72 13.68
CA PRO A 256 -4.35 -18.78 14.51
C PRO A 256 -3.03 -18.39 13.81
N PRO A 257 -2.62 -17.10 13.91
CA PRO A 257 -1.39 -16.65 13.28
C PRO A 257 -0.19 -17.40 13.84
N LEU A 258 0.76 -17.70 12.97
CA LEU A 258 2.02 -18.32 13.38
C LEU A 258 2.80 -17.37 14.29
N GLY A 259 3.41 -17.92 15.33
CA GLY A 259 4.32 -17.19 16.20
C GLY A 259 5.58 -16.70 15.46
N PRO A 260 6.25 -15.65 15.96
CA PRO A 260 7.54 -15.20 15.43
C PRO A 260 8.55 -16.34 15.38
N GLY A 261 9.32 -16.45 14.30
CA GLY A 261 10.33 -17.48 14.13
C GLY A 261 9.81 -18.90 13.90
N ALA A 262 8.50 -19.07 13.67
CA ALA A 262 7.94 -20.40 13.39
C ALA A 262 8.59 -21.03 12.14
N ALA A 263 8.84 -22.34 12.19
CA ALA A 263 9.28 -23.11 11.04
C ALA A 263 8.09 -23.37 10.11
N VAL A 264 8.29 -23.14 8.81
CA VAL A 264 7.27 -23.34 7.78
C VAL A 264 7.81 -24.26 6.69
N ALA A 265 7.18 -25.43 6.51
CA ALA A 265 7.52 -26.31 5.42
C ALA A 265 7.00 -25.75 4.08
N VAL A 266 7.89 -25.64 3.10
CA VAL A 266 7.57 -25.27 1.72
C VAL A 266 7.84 -26.46 0.84
N ILE A 267 6.82 -27.00 0.19
CA ILE A 267 6.93 -28.19 -0.65
C ILE A 267 6.98 -27.76 -2.13
N GLY A 268 8.08 -28.14 -2.81
CA GLY A 268 8.37 -27.79 -4.19
C GLY A 268 9.40 -26.67 -4.32
N GLY A 269 10.59 -26.98 -4.88
CA GLY A 269 11.72 -26.05 -5.08
C GLY A 269 11.66 -25.25 -6.39
N GLY A 270 10.51 -25.21 -7.06
CA GLY A 270 10.31 -24.37 -8.24
C GLY A 270 10.17 -22.89 -7.89
N ILE A 271 9.88 -22.05 -8.91
CA ILE A 271 9.74 -20.58 -8.77
C ILE A 271 8.79 -20.21 -7.64
N ALA A 272 7.60 -20.83 -7.59
CA ALA A 272 6.58 -20.51 -6.60
C ALA A 272 7.05 -20.84 -5.16
N GLY A 273 7.62 -22.03 -4.95
CA GLY A 273 8.10 -22.44 -3.63
C GLY A 273 9.25 -21.58 -3.12
N ARG A 274 10.23 -21.28 -3.98
CA ARG A 274 11.34 -20.39 -3.62
C ARG A 274 10.89 -18.97 -3.33
N ALA A 275 9.96 -18.43 -4.14
CA ALA A 275 9.35 -17.11 -3.88
C ALA A 275 8.61 -17.10 -2.54
N ALA A 276 7.84 -18.15 -2.22
CA ALA A 276 7.18 -18.30 -0.94
C ALA A 276 8.16 -18.39 0.22
N ALA A 277 9.22 -19.22 0.10
CA ALA A 277 10.26 -19.32 1.11
C ALA A 277 10.96 -17.99 1.37
N ARG A 278 11.32 -17.26 0.30
CA ARG A 278 11.89 -15.91 0.41
C ARG A 278 10.95 -14.93 1.13
N ALA A 279 9.67 -14.93 0.75
CA ALA A 279 8.68 -14.09 1.39
C ALA A 279 8.54 -14.40 2.89
N LEU A 280 8.48 -15.68 3.25
CA LEU A 280 8.41 -16.14 4.65
C LEU A 280 9.66 -15.75 5.45
N ALA A 281 10.86 -15.97 4.90
CA ALA A 281 12.11 -15.54 5.52
C ALA A 281 12.12 -14.01 5.72
N GLY A 282 11.67 -13.27 4.71
CA GLY A 282 11.50 -11.82 4.79
C GLY A 282 10.52 -11.38 5.88
N GLU A 283 9.56 -12.19 6.29
CA GLU A 283 8.65 -11.93 7.43
C GLU A 283 9.19 -12.45 8.79
N GLY A 284 10.39 -13.05 8.79
CA GLY A 284 11.04 -13.56 10.00
C GLY A 284 10.62 -14.96 10.40
N PHE A 285 10.01 -15.72 9.49
CA PHE A 285 9.81 -17.16 9.66
C PHE A 285 11.04 -17.95 9.23
N HIS A 286 11.10 -19.22 9.59
CA HIS A 286 12.15 -20.17 9.17
C HIS A 286 11.59 -21.13 8.12
N PRO A 287 11.61 -20.78 6.82
CA PRO A 287 11.16 -21.69 5.78
C PRO A 287 12.12 -22.87 5.61
N VAL A 288 11.57 -24.08 5.54
CA VAL A 288 12.29 -25.29 5.19
C VAL A 288 11.75 -25.77 3.84
N LEU A 289 12.59 -25.74 2.82
CA LEU A 289 12.22 -26.10 1.46
C LEU A 289 12.45 -27.59 1.22
N PHE A 290 11.42 -28.31 0.84
CA PHE A 290 11.45 -29.69 0.44
C PHE A 290 11.26 -29.80 -1.07
N ASP A 291 12.18 -30.46 -1.76
CA ASP A 291 12.12 -30.69 -3.21
C ASP A 291 12.52 -32.11 -3.54
N ALA A 292 11.80 -32.74 -4.46
CA ALA A 292 12.08 -34.13 -4.85
C ALA A 292 13.39 -34.29 -5.66
N GLY A 293 13.89 -33.18 -6.20
CA GLY A 293 15.14 -33.14 -6.94
C GLY A 293 15.10 -33.73 -8.38
N ASP A 294 13.98 -34.31 -8.76
CA ASP A 294 13.73 -34.94 -10.06
C ASP A 294 13.31 -33.95 -11.17
N GLY A 295 13.65 -32.72 -10.94
CA GLY A 295 13.55 -31.52 -11.78
C GLY A 295 12.73 -31.69 -13.05
N ALA A 296 11.42 -31.36 -12.97
CA ALA A 296 10.71 -30.99 -14.19
C ALA A 296 11.55 -29.93 -14.92
N ALA A 297 11.82 -30.13 -16.19
CA ALA A 297 12.65 -29.25 -16.99
C ALA A 297 12.18 -27.81 -16.79
N GLN A 298 13.01 -27.00 -16.15
CA GLN A 298 12.71 -25.58 -15.96
C GLN A 298 12.76 -24.93 -17.35
N PRO A 299 11.79 -24.09 -17.72
CA PRO A 299 11.88 -23.39 -19.01
C PRO A 299 13.15 -22.51 -19.00
N GLU A 300 13.88 -22.49 -20.10
CA GLU A 300 15.10 -21.68 -20.21
C GLU A 300 14.85 -20.20 -19.95
N ARG A 301 13.66 -19.73 -20.28
CA ARG A 301 13.23 -18.33 -20.08
C ARG A 301 11.79 -18.28 -19.62
N VAL A 302 11.52 -17.37 -18.70
CA VAL A 302 10.18 -17.03 -18.20
C VAL A 302 9.87 -15.60 -18.55
N LEU A 303 8.71 -15.37 -19.16
CA LEU A 303 8.19 -14.04 -19.39
C LEU A 303 7.42 -13.58 -18.17
N MET A 304 7.89 -12.51 -17.55
CA MET A 304 7.16 -11.76 -16.53
C MET A 304 6.49 -10.57 -17.22
N SER A 305 5.19 -10.58 -17.37
CA SER A 305 4.42 -9.48 -17.96
C SER A 305 3.08 -9.32 -17.24
N PRO A 306 2.50 -8.11 -17.23
CA PRO A 306 1.14 -7.95 -16.75
C PRO A 306 0.20 -8.81 -17.62
N ARG A 307 -0.70 -9.54 -16.98
CA ARG A 307 -1.74 -10.25 -17.70
C ARG A 307 -3.04 -9.48 -17.58
N LEU A 308 -3.40 -8.80 -18.66
CA LEU A 308 -4.65 -8.07 -18.73
C LEU A 308 -5.81 -9.05 -18.96
N ALA A 309 -6.79 -9.00 -18.07
CA ALA A 309 -8.08 -9.66 -18.18
C ALA A 309 -9.18 -8.59 -18.13
N GLY A 310 -10.46 -8.95 -18.02
CA GLY A 310 -11.53 -7.94 -17.93
C GLY A 310 -11.43 -7.11 -16.63
N PRO A 311 -11.89 -5.85 -16.64
CA PRO A 311 -11.77 -4.95 -15.49
C PRO A 311 -12.47 -5.47 -14.22
N ASP A 312 -13.52 -6.26 -14.40
CA ASP A 312 -14.28 -6.87 -13.31
C ASP A 312 -13.77 -8.28 -12.93
N ASP A 313 -12.71 -8.74 -13.61
CA ASP A 313 -12.11 -10.03 -13.36
C ASP A 313 -11.17 -9.99 -12.14
N VAL A 314 -11.55 -10.70 -11.09
CA VAL A 314 -10.75 -10.83 -9.86
C VAL A 314 -9.37 -11.40 -10.16
N TYR A 315 -9.29 -12.38 -11.07
CA TYR A 315 -8.02 -13.00 -11.47
C TYR A 315 -7.11 -11.99 -12.19
N GLY A 316 -7.66 -11.18 -13.09
CA GLY A 316 -6.90 -10.14 -13.79
C GLY A 316 -6.33 -9.08 -12.82
N ARG A 317 -7.12 -8.65 -11.83
CA ARG A 317 -6.65 -7.76 -10.77
C ARG A 317 -5.55 -8.40 -9.92
N PHE A 318 -5.72 -9.67 -9.53
CA PHE A 318 -4.70 -10.41 -8.81
C PHE A 318 -3.38 -10.50 -9.59
N MET A 319 -3.45 -10.86 -10.87
CA MET A 319 -2.25 -10.96 -11.73
C MET A 319 -1.56 -9.62 -11.93
N ALA A 320 -2.32 -8.52 -12.04
CA ALA A 320 -1.77 -7.18 -12.10
C ALA A 320 -1.01 -6.81 -10.81
N GLN A 321 -1.62 -7.05 -9.66
CA GLN A 321 -0.97 -6.81 -8.36
C GLN A 321 0.25 -7.70 -8.15
N ALA A 322 0.19 -8.97 -8.55
CA ALA A 322 1.32 -9.89 -8.48
C ALA A 322 2.50 -9.41 -9.34
N PHE A 323 2.22 -8.90 -10.54
CA PHE A 323 3.24 -8.31 -11.41
C PHE A 323 3.89 -7.07 -10.77
N LEU A 324 3.09 -6.12 -10.27
CA LEU A 324 3.57 -4.91 -9.61
C LEU A 324 4.39 -5.23 -8.35
N GLN A 325 3.94 -6.21 -7.57
CA GLN A 325 4.68 -6.68 -6.40
C GLN A 325 6.03 -7.29 -6.79
N ALA A 326 6.08 -8.06 -7.86
CA ALA A 326 7.32 -8.64 -8.37
C ALA A 326 8.25 -7.55 -8.94
N GLU A 327 7.71 -6.56 -9.67
CA GLU A 327 8.49 -5.43 -10.20
C GLU A 327 9.19 -4.64 -9.07
N GLY A 328 8.52 -4.42 -7.96
CA GLY A 328 9.05 -3.71 -6.78
C GLY A 328 10.11 -4.49 -5.99
N GLN A 329 10.31 -5.79 -6.27
CA GLN A 329 11.36 -6.58 -5.63
C GLN A 329 12.68 -6.42 -6.40
N GLY A 330 13.76 -6.07 -5.70
CA GLY A 330 15.10 -5.96 -6.29
C GLY A 330 15.60 -7.30 -6.86
N GLY A 331 16.62 -7.24 -7.73
CA GLY A 331 17.29 -8.42 -8.26
C GLY A 331 16.69 -8.97 -9.56
N LEU A 332 15.63 -8.34 -10.10
CA LEU A 332 15.10 -8.71 -11.40
C LEU A 332 15.99 -8.19 -12.56
N PRO A 333 16.04 -8.91 -13.70
CA PRO A 333 16.73 -8.43 -14.89
C PRO A 333 16.09 -7.12 -15.39
N PRO A 334 16.83 -6.31 -16.17
CA PRO A 334 16.29 -5.11 -16.79
C PRO A 334 15.00 -5.39 -17.59
N ALA A 335 14.11 -4.42 -17.66
CA ALA A 335 12.94 -4.50 -18.50
C ALA A 335 13.35 -4.68 -19.96
N SER A 336 12.77 -5.65 -20.64
CA SER A 336 13.01 -5.96 -22.06
C SER A 336 11.80 -5.67 -22.94
N GLY A 337 10.66 -5.44 -22.30
CA GLY A 337 9.37 -5.25 -22.95
C GLY A 337 8.77 -6.55 -23.51
N ALA A 338 7.46 -6.53 -23.70
CA ALA A 338 6.73 -7.59 -24.39
C ALA A 338 5.62 -6.99 -25.25
N LEU A 339 5.51 -7.43 -26.51
CA LEU A 339 4.46 -7.05 -27.42
C LEU A 339 3.44 -8.19 -27.51
N HIS A 340 2.20 -7.91 -27.15
CA HIS A 340 1.07 -8.82 -27.31
C HIS A 340 0.23 -8.39 -28.51
N LEU A 341 0.07 -9.29 -29.48
CA LEU A 341 -0.77 -9.09 -30.65
C LEU A 341 -2.06 -9.91 -30.52
N PRO A 342 -3.07 -9.43 -29.79
CA PRO A 342 -4.33 -10.14 -29.58
C PRO A 342 -5.14 -10.23 -30.88
N ALA A 343 -6.21 -11.02 -30.90
CA ALA A 343 -7.18 -10.96 -31.96
C ALA A 343 -7.76 -9.54 -32.07
N ALA A 344 -8.09 -9.09 -33.32
CA ALA A 344 -8.54 -7.70 -33.52
C ALA A 344 -9.75 -7.31 -32.67
N ALA A 345 -10.66 -8.26 -32.41
CA ALA A 345 -11.83 -8.05 -31.56
C ALA A 345 -11.50 -7.84 -30.07
N GLU A 346 -10.31 -8.25 -29.61
CA GLU A 346 -9.91 -8.15 -28.19
C GLU A 346 -9.21 -6.82 -27.89
N VAL A 347 -8.66 -6.14 -28.91
CA VAL A 347 -7.90 -4.89 -28.73
C VAL A 347 -8.69 -3.83 -27.96
N PRO A 348 -9.97 -3.50 -28.35
CA PRO A 348 -10.74 -2.48 -27.62
C PRO A 348 -10.95 -2.82 -26.14
N ARG A 349 -11.18 -4.10 -25.83
CA ARG A 349 -11.36 -4.57 -24.45
C ARG A 349 -10.10 -4.39 -23.61
N LEU A 350 -8.93 -4.71 -24.18
CA LEU A 350 -7.65 -4.56 -23.48
C LEU A 350 -7.29 -3.08 -23.28
N GLN A 351 -7.61 -2.23 -24.27
CA GLN A 351 -7.43 -0.78 -24.17
C GLN A 351 -8.29 -0.17 -23.06
N ASP A 352 -9.58 -0.51 -23.05
CA ASP A 352 -10.53 -0.07 -22.02
C ASP A 352 -10.09 -0.54 -20.62
N PHE A 353 -9.62 -1.77 -20.52
CA PHE A 353 -9.10 -2.30 -19.25
C PHE A 353 -7.87 -1.53 -18.76
N ALA A 354 -6.88 -1.29 -19.60
CA ALA A 354 -5.70 -0.52 -19.24
C ALA A 354 -6.05 0.91 -18.84
N ALA A 355 -7.00 1.54 -19.54
CA ALA A 355 -7.49 2.88 -19.21
C ALA A 355 -8.20 2.92 -17.83
N ARG A 356 -9.05 1.93 -17.53
CA ARG A 356 -9.77 1.87 -16.25
C ARG A 356 -8.85 1.57 -15.07
N LEU A 357 -7.79 0.79 -15.26
CA LEU A 357 -6.79 0.57 -14.22
C LEU A 357 -5.96 1.83 -13.93
N GLY A 358 -6.04 2.84 -14.79
CA GLY A 358 -5.21 4.04 -14.67
C GLY A 358 -3.73 3.74 -14.83
N TRP A 359 -3.39 2.67 -15.56
CA TRP A 359 -2.01 2.30 -15.81
C TRP A 359 -1.33 3.38 -16.61
N ASP A 360 -0.15 3.76 -16.15
CA ASP A 360 0.69 4.67 -16.94
C ASP A 360 1.22 3.96 -18.18
N GLY A 361 1.66 4.73 -19.18
CA GLY A 361 2.27 4.18 -20.39
C GLY A 361 3.53 3.34 -20.14
N GLY A 362 4.09 3.38 -18.92
CA GLY A 362 5.21 2.53 -18.50
C GLY A 362 4.82 1.08 -18.24
N LEU A 363 3.54 0.80 -17.99
CA LEU A 363 3.04 -0.56 -17.75
C LEU A 363 2.37 -1.17 -18.96
N ALA A 364 1.49 -0.43 -19.64
CA ALA A 364 0.78 -0.92 -20.81
C ALA A 364 0.46 0.22 -21.76
N GLN A 365 0.70 0.01 -23.02
CA GLN A 365 0.41 0.96 -24.11
C GLN A 365 -0.31 0.25 -25.24
N SER A 366 -1.35 0.88 -25.77
CA SER A 366 -1.88 0.47 -27.07
C SER A 366 -0.98 1.01 -28.18
N VAL A 367 -0.60 0.16 -29.10
CA VAL A 367 0.26 0.51 -30.23
C VAL A 367 -0.41 0.15 -31.55
N ASP A 368 -0.23 0.99 -32.58
CA ASP A 368 -0.68 0.72 -33.93
C ASP A 368 0.19 -0.32 -34.64
N ALA A 369 -0.20 -0.73 -35.86
CA ALA A 369 0.53 -1.75 -36.63
C ALA A 369 1.96 -1.30 -37.01
N LYS A 370 2.18 0.00 -37.22
CA LYS A 370 3.51 0.53 -37.52
C LYS A 370 4.42 0.43 -36.30
N THR A 371 3.98 0.96 -35.18
CA THR A 371 4.72 0.90 -33.90
C THR A 371 4.96 -0.54 -33.45
N ALA A 372 3.96 -1.42 -33.63
CA ALA A 372 4.11 -2.84 -33.31
C ALA A 372 5.19 -3.50 -34.22
N SER A 373 5.24 -3.14 -35.48
CA SER A 373 6.28 -3.64 -36.40
C SER A 373 7.67 -3.15 -36.04
N ASP A 374 7.79 -1.87 -35.69
CA ASP A 374 9.05 -1.27 -35.24
C ASP A 374 9.57 -1.94 -33.97
N LEU A 375 8.69 -2.17 -32.98
CA LEU A 375 9.02 -2.87 -31.72
C LEU A 375 9.40 -4.34 -31.93
N ALA A 376 8.71 -5.03 -32.82
CA ALA A 376 8.94 -6.44 -33.10
C ALA A 376 10.16 -6.70 -34.01
N GLY A 377 10.64 -5.69 -34.74
CA GLY A 377 11.65 -5.84 -35.80
C GLY A 377 11.18 -6.64 -37.03
N ILE A 378 9.89 -6.92 -37.12
CA ILE A 378 9.24 -7.63 -38.22
C ILE A 378 7.91 -6.97 -38.54
N LYS A 379 7.45 -7.10 -39.80
CA LYS A 379 6.15 -6.56 -40.22
C LYS A 379 5.02 -7.30 -39.50
N THR A 380 4.24 -6.57 -38.70
CA THR A 380 3.04 -7.09 -38.03
C THR A 380 1.78 -6.64 -38.81
N PRO A 381 0.75 -7.50 -38.92
CA PRO A 381 -0.46 -7.17 -39.70
C PRO A 381 -1.39 -6.20 -38.96
N ARG A 382 -1.14 -5.95 -37.68
CA ARG A 382 -2.02 -5.16 -36.77
C ARG A 382 -1.26 -4.61 -35.58
N GLY A 383 -1.87 -3.64 -34.89
CA GLY A 383 -1.43 -3.15 -33.59
C GLY A 383 -1.74 -4.12 -32.45
N GLY A 384 -1.37 -3.76 -31.26
CA GLY A 384 -1.53 -4.58 -30.06
C GLY A 384 -1.29 -3.82 -28.77
N MET A 385 -0.90 -4.57 -27.75
CA MET A 385 -0.53 -4.03 -26.43
C MET A 385 0.98 -4.21 -26.22
N TRP A 386 1.65 -3.13 -25.94
CA TRP A 386 3.05 -3.09 -25.54
C TRP A 386 3.14 -2.98 -24.01
N TYR A 387 3.97 -3.81 -23.41
CA TYR A 387 4.24 -3.84 -21.98
C TYR A 387 5.71 -3.49 -21.71
N PRO A 388 6.07 -2.21 -21.58
CA PRO A 388 7.46 -1.78 -21.43
C PRO A 388 8.17 -2.40 -20.24
N ALA A 389 7.45 -2.58 -19.12
CA ALA A 389 8.00 -3.12 -17.88
C ALA A 389 8.15 -4.65 -17.86
N ALA A 390 7.67 -5.35 -18.92
CA ALA A 390 7.82 -6.81 -19.02
C ALA A 390 9.31 -7.21 -19.09
N ARG A 391 9.61 -8.39 -18.58
CA ARG A 391 10.99 -8.91 -18.44
C ARG A 391 11.06 -10.36 -18.87
N PHE A 392 12.17 -10.73 -19.49
CA PHE A 392 12.55 -12.12 -19.64
C PHE A 392 13.62 -12.47 -18.62
N ALA A 393 13.40 -13.52 -17.88
CA ALA A 393 14.33 -14.00 -16.88
C ALA A 393 14.61 -15.50 -17.08
N GLY A 394 15.84 -15.91 -16.89
CA GLY A 394 16.12 -17.32 -16.65
C GLY A 394 15.59 -17.74 -15.28
N PRO A 395 15.18 -19.01 -15.09
CA PRO A 395 14.69 -19.48 -13.80
C PRO A 395 15.68 -19.21 -12.66
N ALA A 396 16.97 -19.37 -12.92
CA ALA A 396 18.02 -19.10 -11.96
C ALA A 396 18.04 -17.64 -11.49
N THR A 397 17.80 -16.67 -12.38
CA THR A 397 17.83 -15.25 -12.03
C THR A 397 16.63 -14.85 -11.14
N VAL A 398 15.47 -15.46 -11.37
CA VAL A 398 14.26 -15.23 -10.55
C VAL A 398 14.37 -15.92 -9.18
N LEU A 399 15.23 -16.94 -9.08
CA LEU A 399 15.34 -17.81 -7.90
C LEU A 399 16.43 -17.37 -6.91
N VAL A 400 17.38 -16.55 -7.31
CA VAL A 400 18.57 -16.17 -6.51
C VAL A 400 18.50 -14.75 -5.97
N SER A 401 17.60 -13.89 -6.50
CA SER A 401 17.48 -12.48 -6.08
C SER A 401 16.66 -12.28 -4.78
#